data_f4e28a9f467ebd90ff7f9042c0209e4b
#
_entry.id   f4e28a9f467ebd90ff7f9042c0209e4b
#
_cell.length_a   1.000
_cell.length_b   1.000
_cell.length_c   1.000
_cell.angle_alpha   90.00
_cell.angle_beta   90.00
_cell.angle_gamma   90.00
#
_symmetry.space_group_name_H-M   'P 1'
#
loop_
_entity.id
_entity.type
_entity.pdbx_description
1 polymer ?
#
loop_
_entity_poly.entity_id
_entity_poly.type
_entity_poly.pdbx_seq_one_letter_code
_entity_poly.pdbx_strand_id
1 'polypeptide(L)'
;MVKVNLEEYTPATYNDLALAKKCGTLFRDILGADSVRTRKPVMGAEDFSRYSEGKTPIFMYFIGTVTKEKYDAAQKPGAAPLPGMHTDAYAPVPEPSIRTGVRTMTLAAMQLLPKKEK
;
A
#
# COMPACT_ATOMS: atom_id res chain seq x y z
N MET A 1 33.54 -14.98 -6.69
CA MET A 1 32.25 -15.48 -7.21
C MET A 1 31.21 -15.33 -6.09
N VAL A 2 30.14 -14.58 -6.30
CA VAL A 2 29.05 -14.46 -5.33
C VAL A 2 28.16 -15.68 -5.45
N LYS A 3 27.96 -16.41 -4.32
CA LYS A 3 26.97 -17.49 -4.26
C LYS A 3 25.65 -16.89 -3.79
N VAL A 4 24.60 -17.06 -4.56
CA VAL A 4 23.24 -16.67 -4.19
C VAL A 4 22.57 -17.90 -3.56
N ASN A 5 22.14 -17.77 -2.30
CA ASN A 5 21.33 -18.80 -1.64
C ASN A 5 19.87 -18.59 -2.05
N LEU A 6 19.33 -19.52 -2.83
CA LEU A 6 17.94 -19.46 -3.29
C LEU A 6 16.93 -19.92 -2.24
N GLU A 7 17.39 -20.50 -1.13
CA GLU A 7 16.52 -20.94 -0.03
C GLU A 7 16.13 -19.80 0.91
N GLU A 8 16.89 -18.69 0.88
CA GLU A 8 16.70 -17.52 1.75
C GLU A 8 16.29 -16.26 0.97
N TYR A 9 15.66 -16.42 -0.17
CA TYR A 9 15.19 -15.25 -0.96
C TYR A 9 13.75 -14.86 -0.57
N THR A 10 13.45 -13.59 -0.76
CA THR A 10 12.08 -13.07 -0.69
C THR A 10 11.57 -12.85 -2.12
N PRO A 11 10.48 -13.51 -2.53
CA PRO A 11 9.91 -13.30 -3.86
C PRO A 11 9.48 -11.84 -4.06
N ALA A 12 9.42 -11.41 -5.32
CA ALA A 12 8.85 -10.10 -5.62
C ALA A 12 7.34 -10.07 -5.31
N THR A 13 6.88 -8.99 -4.65
CA THR A 13 5.47 -8.78 -4.34
C THR A 13 4.78 -8.18 -5.56
N TYR A 14 3.94 -8.97 -6.22
CA TYR A 14 3.09 -8.53 -7.32
C TYR A 14 1.63 -8.52 -6.89
N ASN A 15 1.02 -7.36 -6.95
CA ASN A 15 -0.43 -7.25 -6.74
C ASN A 15 -1.19 -7.94 -7.88
N ASP A 16 -2.19 -8.73 -7.53
CA ASP A 16 -3.15 -9.22 -8.50
C ASP A 16 -3.88 -8.04 -9.17
N LEU A 17 -3.91 -8.04 -10.50
CA LEU A 17 -4.44 -6.92 -11.27
C LEU A 17 -5.94 -6.71 -11.05
N ALA A 18 -6.71 -7.79 -10.90
CA ALA A 18 -8.15 -7.71 -10.67
C ALA A 18 -8.45 -7.14 -9.28
N LEU A 19 -7.74 -7.62 -8.24
CA LEU A 19 -7.85 -7.08 -6.89
C LEU A 19 -7.40 -5.62 -6.83
N ALA A 20 -6.27 -5.27 -7.45
CA ALA A 20 -5.76 -3.90 -7.47
C ALA A 20 -6.74 -2.94 -8.14
N LYS A 21 -7.36 -3.34 -9.25
CA LYS A 21 -8.40 -2.56 -9.92
C LYS A 21 -9.64 -2.41 -9.07
N LYS A 22 -10.14 -3.51 -8.50
CA LYS A 22 -11.35 -3.54 -7.67
C LYS A 22 -11.19 -2.68 -6.42
N CYS A 23 -10.12 -2.88 -5.65
CA CYS A 23 -9.84 -2.10 -4.45
C CYS A 23 -9.50 -0.65 -4.77
N GLY A 24 -8.75 -0.40 -5.84
CA GLY A 24 -8.41 0.96 -6.27
C GLY A 24 -9.65 1.78 -6.66
N THR A 25 -10.64 1.18 -7.31
CA THR A 25 -11.93 1.83 -7.60
C THR A 25 -12.67 2.13 -6.30
N LEU A 26 -12.84 1.14 -5.42
CA LEU A 26 -13.45 1.32 -4.11
C LEU A 26 -12.79 2.46 -3.33
N PHE A 27 -11.46 2.51 -3.29
CA PHE A 27 -10.74 3.54 -2.53
C PHE A 27 -10.95 4.94 -3.12
N ARG A 28 -11.04 5.08 -4.45
CA ARG A 28 -11.38 6.36 -5.08
C ARG A 28 -12.80 6.82 -4.73
N ASP A 29 -13.73 5.89 -4.70
CA ASP A 29 -15.14 6.18 -4.37
C ASP A 29 -15.29 6.65 -2.91
N ILE A 30 -14.52 6.09 -1.98
CA ILE A 30 -14.66 6.40 -0.55
C ILE A 30 -13.75 7.52 -0.04
N LEU A 31 -12.62 7.75 -0.69
CA LEU A 31 -11.60 8.74 -0.27
C LEU A 31 -11.51 9.94 -1.22
N GLY A 32 -12.11 9.85 -2.39
CA GLY A 32 -11.92 10.80 -3.50
C GLY A 32 -10.75 10.41 -4.42
N ALA A 33 -10.90 10.70 -5.70
CA ALA A 33 -9.93 10.30 -6.74
C ALA A 33 -8.51 10.83 -6.47
N ASP A 34 -8.41 12.06 -5.98
CA ASP A 34 -7.12 12.72 -5.69
C ASP A 34 -6.36 12.11 -4.50
N SER A 35 -7.06 11.33 -3.67
CA SER A 35 -6.46 10.65 -2.51
C SER A 35 -5.85 9.30 -2.86
N VAL A 36 -6.11 8.77 -4.06
CA VAL A 36 -5.64 7.44 -4.48
C VAL A 36 -4.67 7.57 -5.65
N ARG A 37 -3.42 7.22 -5.41
CA ARG A 37 -2.34 7.38 -6.37
C ARG A 37 -1.70 6.05 -6.73
N THR A 38 -1.24 5.91 -7.96
CA THR A 38 -0.41 4.79 -8.37
C THR A 38 1.04 5.07 -7.94
N ARG A 39 1.67 4.09 -7.33
CA ARG A 39 3.08 4.17 -6.94
C ARG A 39 3.93 3.37 -7.92
N LYS A 40 5.12 3.88 -8.23
CA LYS A 40 6.13 3.13 -8.97
C LYS A 40 6.62 1.95 -8.12
N PRO A 41 7.03 0.83 -8.74
CA PRO A 41 7.68 -0.27 -8.03
C PRO A 41 8.91 0.21 -7.25
N VAL A 42 9.18 -0.45 -6.13
CA VAL A 42 10.34 -0.18 -5.29
C VAL A 42 11.13 -1.47 -5.07
N MET A 43 12.41 -1.36 -4.81
CA MET A 43 13.32 -2.49 -4.58
C MET A 43 13.42 -2.85 -3.09
N GLY A 44 12.31 -2.75 -2.36
CA GLY A 44 12.22 -3.18 -0.97
C GLY A 44 11.86 -4.67 -0.88
N ALA A 45 12.41 -5.37 0.10
CA ALA A 45 12.00 -6.73 0.41
C ALA A 45 10.71 -6.70 1.24
N GLU A 46 9.80 -7.66 0.97
CA GLU A 46 8.52 -7.79 1.66
C GLU A 46 8.08 -9.26 1.64
N ASP A 47 7.93 -9.86 2.80
CA ASP A 47 7.58 -11.28 2.94
C ASP A 47 6.09 -11.58 2.68
N PHE A 48 5.24 -10.56 2.58
CA PHE A 48 3.84 -10.69 2.15
C PHE A 48 3.69 -11.37 0.77
N SER A 49 4.72 -11.29 -0.08
CA SER A 49 4.80 -12.01 -1.35
C SER A 49 4.60 -13.52 -1.23
N ARG A 50 4.98 -14.11 -0.09
CA ARG A 50 4.87 -15.56 0.15
C ARG A 50 3.43 -16.06 0.18
N TYR A 51 2.46 -15.21 0.48
CA TYR A 51 1.05 -15.57 0.38
C TYR A 51 0.59 -15.87 -1.05
N SER A 52 1.33 -15.41 -2.07
CA SER A 52 1.04 -15.71 -3.48
C SER A 52 1.62 -17.04 -3.97
N GLU A 53 2.54 -17.67 -3.23
CA GLU A 53 3.19 -18.94 -3.65
C GLU A 53 2.17 -20.08 -3.81
N GLY A 54 1.07 -20.07 -3.06
CA GLY A 54 -0.08 -20.96 -3.21
C GLY A 54 -1.07 -20.56 -4.31
N LYS A 55 -0.71 -19.64 -5.22
CA LYS A 55 -1.58 -19.04 -6.25
C LYS A 55 -2.75 -18.23 -5.68
N THR A 56 -2.68 -17.83 -4.41
CA THR A 56 -3.64 -16.92 -3.81
C THR A 56 -3.42 -15.51 -4.35
N PRO A 57 -4.45 -14.85 -4.92
CA PRO A 57 -4.33 -13.46 -5.32
C PRO A 57 -4.03 -12.58 -4.11
N ILE A 58 -3.00 -11.74 -4.21
CA ILE A 58 -2.60 -10.82 -3.15
C ILE A 58 -2.74 -9.37 -3.60
N PHE A 59 -3.02 -8.48 -2.65
CA PHE A 59 -3.05 -7.05 -2.87
C PHE A 59 -2.49 -6.31 -1.66
N MET A 60 -1.38 -5.61 -1.87
CA MET A 60 -0.76 -4.74 -0.88
C MET A 60 -0.83 -3.29 -1.35
N TYR A 61 -1.10 -2.37 -0.44
CA TYR A 61 -1.13 -0.94 -0.72
C TYR A 61 -0.51 -0.15 0.43
N PHE A 62 -0.10 1.07 0.14
CA PHE A 62 0.48 1.97 1.12
C PHE A 62 -0.53 3.02 1.55
N ILE A 63 -0.53 3.34 2.83
CA ILE A 63 -1.33 4.41 3.41
C ILE A 63 -0.45 5.64 3.57
N GLY A 64 -0.93 6.81 3.12
CA GLY A 64 -0.29 8.09 3.39
C GLY A 64 -0.35 8.41 4.88
N THR A 65 0.77 8.81 5.43
CA THR A 65 0.93 9.03 6.88
C THR A 65 1.33 10.47 7.23
N VAL A 66 1.30 11.37 6.27
CA VAL A 66 1.54 12.80 6.47
C VAL A 66 0.32 13.62 6.09
N THR A 67 0.20 14.85 6.60
CA THR A 67 -0.90 15.74 6.18
C THR A 67 -0.76 16.13 4.71
N LYS A 68 -1.88 16.49 4.10
CA LYS A 68 -1.90 16.91 2.69
C LYS A 68 -0.99 18.11 2.46
N GLU A 69 -0.98 19.09 3.35
CA GLU A 69 -0.16 20.30 3.27
C GLU A 69 1.33 19.95 3.26
N LYS A 70 1.74 19.03 4.14
CA LYS A 70 3.13 18.56 4.25
C LYS A 70 3.54 17.77 3.00
N TYR A 71 2.64 16.93 2.50
CA TYR A 71 2.84 16.20 1.26
C TYR A 71 3.00 17.15 0.07
N ASP A 72 2.07 18.09 -0.12
CA ASP A 72 2.07 19.05 -1.23
C ASP A 72 3.31 19.97 -1.17
N ALA A 73 3.71 20.37 0.02
CA ALA A 73 4.95 21.15 0.21
C ALA A 73 6.19 20.39 -0.28
N ALA A 74 6.27 19.09 0.02
CA ALA A 74 7.40 18.25 -0.41
C ALA A 74 7.42 17.94 -1.91
N GLN A 75 6.33 18.20 -2.65
CA GLN A 75 6.29 18.03 -4.11
C GLN A 75 6.84 19.26 -4.88
N LYS A 76 7.10 20.38 -4.20
CA LYS A 76 7.60 21.59 -4.84
C LYS A 76 9.05 21.40 -5.31
N PRO A 77 9.45 21.98 -6.45
CA PRO A 77 10.85 21.94 -6.90
C PRO A 77 11.81 22.46 -5.82
N GLY A 78 12.85 21.71 -5.53
CA GLY A 78 13.86 22.08 -4.52
C GLY A 78 13.44 21.85 -3.06
N ALA A 79 12.25 21.32 -2.80
CA ALA A 79 11.82 20.98 -1.45
C ALA A 79 12.58 19.75 -0.92
N ALA A 80 12.83 19.73 0.41
CA ALA A 80 13.37 18.55 1.06
C ALA A 80 12.38 17.36 0.95
N PRO A 81 12.89 16.14 0.71
CA PRO A 81 12.03 14.95 0.66
C PRO A 81 11.42 14.67 2.04
N LEU A 82 10.25 14.01 2.02
CA LEU A 82 9.67 13.50 3.26
C LEU A 82 10.56 12.41 3.86
N PRO A 83 10.66 12.33 5.21
CA PRO A 83 11.38 11.26 5.88
C PRO A 83 10.85 9.87 5.46
N GLY A 84 11.76 8.95 5.20
CA GLY A 84 11.43 7.57 4.89
C GLY A 84 10.94 6.78 6.11
N MET A 85 10.23 5.68 5.88
CA MET A 85 9.66 4.83 6.94
C MET A 85 10.71 4.23 7.90
N HIS A 86 11.95 4.08 7.50
CA HIS A 86 13.02 3.48 8.31
C HIS A 86 14.02 4.54 8.80
N THR A 87 13.53 5.73 9.13
CA THR A 87 14.34 6.82 9.69
C THR A 87 13.78 7.28 11.04
N ASP A 88 14.63 7.83 11.88
CA ASP A 88 14.26 8.42 13.18
C ASP A 88 13.37 9.66 13.06
N ALA A 89 13.39 10.30 11.90
CA ALA A 89 12.54 11.45 11.58
C ALA A 89 11.14 11.07 11.07
N TYR A 90 10.84 9.77 10.91
CA TYR A 90 9.51 9.34 10.48
C TYR A 90 8.48 9.51 11.57
N ALA A 91 7.59 10.48 11.39
CA ALA A 91 6.51 10.79 12.35
C ALA A 91 5.16 10.79 11.62
N PRO A 92 4.45 9.66 11.62
CA PRO A 92 3.11 9.58 11.03
C PRO A 92 2.10 10.40 11.82
N VAL A 93 1.10 10.95 11.12
CA VAL A 93 -0.07 11.56 11.76
C VAL A 93 -1.04 10.44 12.18
N PRO A 94 -1.22 10.14 13.47
CA PRO A 94 -1.85 8.88 13.89
C PRO A 94 -3.32 8.77 13.49
N GLU A 95 -4.14 9.72 13.89
CA GLU A 95 -5.60 9.64 13.76
C GLU A 95 -6.05 9.50 12.29
N PRO A 96 -5.70 10.36 11.33
CA PRO A 96 -6.14 10.21 9.95
C PRO A 96 -5.56 8.97 9.29
N SER A 97 -4.34 8.56 9.64
CA SER A 97 -3.72 7.34 9.08
C SER A 97 -4.46 6.08 9.54
N ILE A 98 -4.77 5.98 10.83
CA ILE A 98 -5.53 4.86 11.42
C ILE A 98 -6.95 4.83 10.83
N ARG A 99 -7.63 5.97 10.78
CA ARG A 99 -8.98 6.08 10.21
C ARG A 99 -9.02 5.62 8.74
N THR A 100 -8.05 6.06 7.95
CA THR A 100 -7.93 5.64 6.54
C THR A 100 -7.69 4.14 6.43
N GLY A 101 -6.77 3.59 7.22
CA GLY A 101 -6.46 2.16 7.23
C GLY A 101 -7.66 1.31 7.61
N VAL A 102 -8.34 1.65 8.70
CA VAL A 102 -9.56 0.94 9.15
C VAL A 102 -10.63 0.99 8.06
N ARG A 103 -10.90 2.17 7.50
CA ARG A 103 -11.95 2.35 6.49
C ARG A 103 -11.66 1.57 5.21
N THR A 104 -10.45 1.69 4.68
CA THR A 104 -10.07 1.02 3.42
C THR A 104 -10.02 -0.49 3.58
N MET A 105 -9.41 -1.00 4.66
CA MET A 105 -9.29 -2.44 4.88
C MET A 105 -10.66 -3.08 5.15
N THR A 106 -11.48 -2.48 6.00
CA THR A 106 -12.83 -3.00 6.31
C THR A 106 -13.68 -3.07 5.06
N LEU A 107 -13.73 -1.99 4.27
CA LEU A 107 -14.57 -1.97 3.07
C LEU A 107 -14.04 -2.88 1.97
N ALA A 108 -12.73 -3.03 1.83
CA ALA A 108 -12.13 -4.00 0.92
C ALA A 108 -12.50 -5.44 1.32
N ALA A 109 -12.39 -5.77 2.61
CA ALA A 109 -12.80 -7.09 3.12
C ALA A 109 -14.30 -7.34 2.88
N MET A 110 -15.16 -6.39 3.19
CA MET A 110 -16.61 -6.51 2.96
C MET A 110 -16.96 -6.67 1.47
N GLN A 111 -16.21 -6.03 0.57
CA GLN A 111 -16.41 -6.15 -0.87
C GLN A 111 -15.97 -7.51 -1.42
N LEU A 112 -15.00 -8.15 -0.76
CA LEU A 112 -14.45 -9.46 -1.18
C LEU A 112 -15.20 -10.63 -0.57
N LEU A 113 -15.87 -10.44 0.57
CA LEU A 113 -16.67 -11.47 1.18
C LEU A 113 -17.91 -11.80 0.33
N PRO A 114 -18.30 -13.09 0.21
CA PRO A 114 -19.50 -13.47 -0.50
C PRO A 114 -20.73 -12.84 0.18
N LYS A 115 -21.62 -12.25 -0.61
CA LYS A 115 -22.93 -11.83 -0.11
C LYS A 115 -23.71 -13.08 0.27
N LYS A 116 -24.20 -13.14 1.52
CA LYS A 116 -25.20 -14.16 1.87
C LYS A 116 -26.44 -13.88 1.02
N GLU A 117 -26.79 -14.81 0.15
CA GLU A 117 -28.12 -14.82 -0.44
C GLU A 117 -29.13 -15.01 0.70
N LYS A 118 -30.13 -14.14 0.77
CA LYS A 118 -31.25 -14.23 1.71
C LYS A 118 -32.28 -15.17 1.15
#